data_4273eae79bb1c666830c0365d9b9fd44
#
_entry.id   4273eae79bb1c666830c0365d9b9fd44
#
_cell.length_a   1.000
_cell.length_b   1.000
_cell.length_c   1.000
_cell.angle_alpha   90.00
_cell.angle_beta   90.00
_cell.angle_gamma   90.00
#
_symmetry.space_group_name_H-M   'P 1'
#
loop_
_entity.id
_entity.type
_entity.pdbx_description
1 polymer ?
#
loop_
_entity_poly.entity_id
_entity_poly.type
_entity_poly.pdbx_seq_one_letter_code
_entity_poly.pdbx_strand_id
1 'polypeptide(L)'
;MSWIRKNALWCAFVGAVVMALAIWGTWQGVHYTSATEFCLSCHSMRTAGEEYKTSVHFRNAPGVRAECKDCHIPPGVVPTLIRKTEALNDLYHTFISPSIDTPEKFAAKRSELAQREWARMSANNSAACKSCHSYEAMDHGKQSANAAAQMTAAAAKDSNCIDCHKGIAHHKPDMSSGFRDRFKQLQRQGDTPTDASTLFSLSEKSLAATAESPAGKALLFPATEAKVLKKEGSNVQLEITGWRESKGRGRVITQYMGKRVFSAVLDEPLMANVKVLQTQVDPDSHQEWQQVSVTAWTTDQDFISTLAPIWEYSDQMLQSTCSACHSTPLTTRYTANGWIAGLKAMSTYYRLNPVEERTLLKYLQTHASDVSDTNKK
;
A
#
# COMPACT_ATOMS: atom_id res chain seq x y z
N MET A 1 14.71 67.33 0.05
CA MET A 1 13.33 67.14 0.52
C MET A 1 12.27 67.98 -0.15
N SER A 2 12.58 69.20 -0.63
CA SER A 2 11.58 70.08 -1.26
C SER A 2 11.07 69.61 -2.65
N TRP A 3 11.89 68.99 -3.44
CA TRP A 3 11.50 68.50 -4.78
C TRP A 3 10.46 67.37 -4.71
N ILE A 4 10.62 66.43 -3.77
CA ILE A 4 9.68 65.32 -3.56
C ILE A 4 8.30 65.85 -3.10
N ARG A 5 8.27 66.89 -2.24
CA ARG A 5 7.00 67.48 -1.81
C ARG A 5 6.25 68.17 -2.94
N LYS A 6 6.96 68.88 -3.85
CA LYS A 6 6.37 69.62 -4.99
C LYS A 6 5.82 68.63 -6.06
N ASN A 7 6.39 67.39 -6.16
CA ASN A 7 6.01 66.40 -7.14
C ASN A 7 5.34 65.14 -6.49
N ALA A 8 4.88 65.26 -5.24
CA ALA A 8 4.32 64.09 -4.51
C ALA A 8 3.18 63.38 -5.25
N LEU A 9 2.28 64.14 -5.85
CA LEU A 9 1.17 63.60 -6.64
C LEU A 9 1.67 62.87 -7.91
N TRP A 10 2.69 63.41 -8.57
CA TRP A 10 3.30 62.80 -9.72
C TRP A 10 4.07 61.53 -9.35
N CYS A 11 4.83 61.54 -8.29
CA CYS A 11 5.51 60.34 -7.78
C CYS A 11 4.50 59.25 -7.34
N ALA A 12 3.41 59.63 -6.70
CA ALA A 12 2.33 58.70 -6.33
C ALA A 12 1.66 58.11 -7.58
N PHE A 13 1.40 58.91 -8.60
CA PHE A 13 0.83 58.47 -9.88
C PHE A 13 1.77 57.49 -10.59
N VAL A 14 3.06 57.85 -10.74
CA VAL A 14 4.06 56.93 -11.35
C VAL A 14 4.19 55.65 -10.56
N GLY A 15 4.22 55.71 -9.22
CA GLY A 15 4.25 54.55 -8.35
C GLY A 15 3.02 53.64 -8.54
N ALA A 16 1.83 54.22 -8.66
CA ALA A 16 0.60 53.49 -8.93
C ALA A 16 0.62 52.80 -10.31
N VAL A 17 1.11 53.49 -11.33
CA VAL A 17 1.24 52.90 -12.71
C VAL A 17 2.27 51.77 -12.72
N VAL A 18 3.42 51.95 -12.08
CA VAL A 18 4.43 50.88 -11.97
C VAL A 18 3.87 49.66 -11.22
N MET A 19 3.15 49.87 -10.14
CA MET A 19 2.52 48.82 -9.39
C MET A 19 1.45 48.08 -10.23
N ALA A 20 0.59 48.83 -10.94
CA ALA A 20 -0.42 48.25 -11.83
C ALA A 20 0.23 47.40 -12.96
N LEU A 21 1.30 47.89 -13.56
CA LEU A 21 2.06 47.13 -14.55
C LEU A 21 2.74 45.89 -13.97
N ALA A 22 3.26 45.97 -12.76
CA ALA A 22 3.85 44.81 -12.07
C ALA A 22 2.79 43.74 -11.76
N ILE A 23 1.63 44.18 -11.24
CA ILE A 23 0.49 43.28 -10.97
C ILE A 23 0.01 42.64 -12.29
N TRP A 24 -0.17 43.40 -13.33
CA TRP A 24 -0.61 42.91 -14.64
C TRP A 24 0.41 41.92 -15.23
N GLY A 25 1.71 42.28 -15.20
CA GLY A 25 2.78 41.43 -15.70
C GLY A 25 2.88 40.11 -14.92
N THR A 26 2.76 40.17 -13.59
CA THR A 26 2.71 38.94 -12.75
C THR A 26 1.51 38.09 -13.10
N TRP A 27 0.32 38.67 -13.26
CA TRP A 27 -0.88 38.00 -13.66
C TRP A 27 -0.73 37.28 -15.02
N GLN A 28 -0.21 37.98 -16.02
CA GLN A 28 0.07 37.41 -17.34
C GLN A 28 1.09 36.26 -17.27
N GLY A 29 2.13 36.42 -16.48
CA GLY A 29 3.15 35.38 -16.25
C GLY A 29 2.54 34.12 -15.59
N VAL A 30 1.69 34.31 -14.56
CA VAL A 30 0.96 33.20 -13.92
C VAL A 30 0.04 32.52 -14.91
N HIS A 31 -0.71 33.26 -15.71
CA HIS A 31 -1.65 32.72 -16.69
C HIS A 31 -0.91 31.90 -17.77
N TYR A 32 0.14 32.46 -18.36
CA TYR A 32 0.96 31.81 -19.37
C TYR A 32 1.59 30.52 -18.84
N THR A 33 2.22 30.55 -17.67
CA THR A 33 2.87 29.38 -17.07
C THR A 33 1.87 28.35 -16.50
N SER A 34 0.56 28.63 -16.53
CA SER A 34 -0.49 27.70 -16.13
C SER A 34 -1.14 26.97 -17.30
N ALA A 35 -0.83 27.36 -18.54
CA ALA A 35 -1.35 26.70 -19.73
C ALA A 35 -0.81 25.27 -19.87
N THR A 36 -1.66 24.37 -20.36
CA THR A 36 -1.28 22.95 -20.58
C THR A 36 -0.08 22.84 -21.54
N GLU A 37 -0.01 23.67 -22.56
CA GLU A 37 1.09 23.74 -23.54
C GLU A 37 2.41 24.09 -22.85
N PHE A 38 2.40 25.04 -21.90
CA PHE A 38 3.58 25.37 -21.12
C PHE A 38 4.06 24.17 -20.29
N CYS A 39 3.16 23.48 -19.58
CA CYS A 39 3.50 22.30 -18.79
C CYS A 39 4.11 21.18 -19.68
N LEU A 40 3.54 20.96 -20.86
CA LEU A 40 3.99 19.93 -21.80
C LEU A 40 5.21 20.34 -22.64
N SER A 41 5.68 21.58 -22.57
CA SER A 41 6.90 22.03 -23.26
C SER A 41 8.17 21.37 -22.70
N CYS A 42 8.14 20.89 -21.43
CA CYS A 42 9.26 20.19 -20.82
C CYS A 42 9.22 18.70 -21.21
N HIS A 43 10.37 18.15 -21.62
CA HIS A 43 10.50 16.74 -22.00
C HIS A 43 10.18 15.77 -20.85
N SER A 44 10.47 16.15 -19.61
CA SER A 44 10.16 15.38 -18.40
C SER A 44 8.66 15.17 -18.18
N MET A 45 7.80 16.01 -18.79
CA MET A 45 6.34 15.92 -18.67
C MET A 45 5.68 15.06 -19.75
N ARG A 46 6.44 14.52 -20.72
CA ARG A 46 5.88 13.74 -21.84
C ARG A 46 5.07 12.54 -21.37
N THR A 47 5.64 11.72 -20.49
CA THR A 47 4.95 10.53 -19.97
C THR A 47 3.63 10.89 -19.30
N ALA A 48 3.64 11.88 -18.41
CA ALA A 48 2.42 12.37 -17.75
C ALA A 48 1.41 12.94 -18.75
N GLY A 49 1.90 13.66 -19.77
CA GLY A 49 1.07 14.21 -20.85
C GLY A 49 0.39 13.14 -21.71
N GLU A 50 1.11 12.08 -22.10
CA GLU A 50 0.52 10.98 -22.87
C GLU A 50 -0.55 10.22 -22.05
N GLU A 51 -0.29 9.96 -20.77
CA GLU A 51 -1.26 9.33 -19.89
C GLU A 51 -2.52 10.19 -19.74
N TYR A 52 -2.37 11.50 -19.50
CA TYR A 52 -3.49 12.44 -19.42
C TYR A 52 -4.35 12.40 -20.68
N LYS A 53 -3.76 12.35 -21.88
CA LYS A 53 -4.50 12.30 -23.16
C LYS A 53 -5.39 11.06 -23.32
N THR A 54 -5.13 9.99 -22.57
CA THR A 54 -5.93 8.77 -22.56
C THR A 54 -7.05 8.80 -21.52
N SER A 55 -7.06 9.80 -20.63
CA SER A 55 -8.02 9.91 -19.54
C SER A 55 -9.37 10.47 -19.95
N VAL A 56 -10.41 10.19 -19.15
CA VAL A 56 -11.74 10.78 -19.31
C VAL A 56 -11.77 12.28 -19.06
N HIS A 57 -10.78 12.83 -18.36
CA HIS A 57 -10.61 14.25 -18.13
C HIS A 57 -10.06 15.01 -19.36
N PHE A 58 -9.39 14.29 -20.26
CA PHE A 58 -8.97 14.84 -21.53
C PHE A 58 -10.04 14.67 -22.62
N ARG A 59 -10.70 13.50 -22.67
CA ARG A 59 -11.70 13.17 -23.70
C ARG A 59 -12.88 12.45 -23.09
N ASN A 60 -14.04 13.02 -23.21
CA ASN A 60 -15.29 12.48 -22.71
C ASN A 60 -16.47 12.80 -23.65
N ALA A 61 -17.63 12.16 -23.44
CA ALA A 61 -18.81 12.35 -24.28
C ALA A 61 -19.35 13.80 -24.28
N PRO A 62 -19.37 14.53 -23.16
CA PRO A 62 -19.81 15.93 -23.13
C PRO A 62 -18.84 16.91 -23.82
N GLY A 63 -17.61 16.49 -24.15
CA GLY A 63 -16.59 17.34 -24.76
C GLY A 63 -15.96 18.37 -23.82
N VAL A 64 -16.10 18.22 -22.51
CA VAL A 64 -15.51 19.10 -21.50
C VAL A 64 -14.14 18.56 -21.12
N ARG A 65 -13.11 19.40 -21.27
CA ARG A 65 -11.71 19.06 -20.94
C ARG A 65 -11.28 19.79 -19.67
N ALA A 66 -10.72 19.05 -18.70
CA ALA A 66 -9.98 19.63 -17.60
C ALA A 66 -8.51 19.80 -18.02
N GLU A 67 -7.92 20.96 -17.82
CA GLU A 67 -6.52 21.22 -18.11
C GLU A 67 -5.60 20.81 -16.94
N CYS A 68 -4.28 20.76 -17.15
CA CYS A 68 -3.32 20.43 -16.10
C CYS A 68 -3.51 21.31 -14.86
N LYS A 69 -3.71 22.61 -15.05
CA LYS A 69 -3.91 23.59 -13.97
C LYS A 69 -5.16 23.30 -13.12
N ASP A 70 -6.23 22.77 -13.74
CA ASP A 70 -7.51 22.57 -13.05
C ASP A 70 -7.43 21.50 -11.96
N CYS A 71 -6.44 20.61 -12.05
CA CYS A 71 -6.14 19.59 -11.02
C CYS A 71 -4.94 19.97 -10.15
N HIS A 72 -3.88 20.56 -10.75
CA HIS A 72 -2.57 20.74 -10.10
C HIS A 72 -2.35 22.13 -9.49
N ILE A 73 -3.19 23.11 -9.81
CA ILE A 73 -3.11 24.45 -9.23
C ILE A 73 -4.40 24.70 -8.44
N PRO A 74 -4.33 24.75 -7.10
CA PRO A 74 -5.53 24.98 -6.30
C PRO A 74 -6.20 26.31 -6.65
N PRO A 75 -7.54 26.39 -6.62
CA PRO A 75 -8.26 27.61 -6.92
C PRO A 75 -7.96 28.72 -5.89
N GLY A 76 -7.90 29.97 -6.37
CA GLY A 76 -7.64 31.15 -5.54
C GLY A 76 -6.23 31.75 -5.76
N VAL A 77 -6.10 33.05 -5.53
CA VAL A 77 -4.86 33.81 -5.80
C VAL A 77 -3.71 33.32 -4.93
N VAL A 78 -3.91 33.25 -3.61
CA VAL A 78 -2.85 32.87 -2.67
C VAL A 78 -2.39 31.43 -2.87
N PRO A 79 -3.28 30.42 -2.96
CA PRO A 79 -2.88 29.04 -3.25
C PRO A 79 -2.16 28.90 -4.60
N THR A 80 -2.59 29.65 -5.63
CA THR A 80 -1.90 29.67 -6.94
C THR A 80 -0.48 30.20 -6.80
N LEU A 81 -0.24 31.30 -6.10
CA LEU A 81 1.09 31.87 -5.92
C LEU A 81 2.00 30.92 -5.11
N ILE A 82 1.48 30.29 -4.06
CA ILE A 82 2.22 29.29 -3.29
C ILE A 82 2.62 28.14 -4.20
N ARG A 83 1.68 27.59 -5.00
CA ARG A 83 1.97 26.49 -5.92
C ARG A 83 3.01 26.85 -6.97
N LYS A 84 2.97 28.09 -7.49
CA LYS A 84 3.98 28.60 -8.44
C LYS A 84 5.37 28.73 -7.80
N THR A 85 5.43 29.13 -6.53
CA THR A 85 6.70 29.18 -5.79
C THR A 85 7.27 27.78 -5.56
N GLU A 86 6.42 26.81 -5.20
CA GLU A 86 6.83 25.40 -5.08
C GLU A 86 7.35 24.83 -6.40
N ALA A 87 6.77 25.24 -7.54
CA ALA A 87 7.20 24.81 -8.87
C ALA A 87 8.62 25.25 -9.27
N LEU A 88 9.24 26.18 -8.55
CA LEU A 88 10.66 26.52 -8.72
C LEU A 88 11.55 25.31 -8.41
N ASN A 89 11.15 24.45 -7.50
CA ASN A 89 11.83 23.19 -7.23
C ASN A 89 11.76 22.24 -8.44
N ASP A 90 10.67 22.24 -9.20
CA ASP A 90 10.51 21.43 -10.40
C ASP A 90 11.45 21.95 -11.52
N LEU A 91 11.67 23.26 -11.61
CA LEU A 91 12.67 23.84 -12.52
C LEU A 91 14.11 23.45 -12.12
N TYR A 92 14.43 23.50 -10.82
CA TYR A 92 15.73 23.03 -10.34
C TYR A 92 16.00 21.57 -10.74
N HIS A 93 15.01 20.70 -10.55
CA HIS A 93 15.11 19.28 -10.90
C HIS A 93 14.98 18.99 -12.41
N THR A 94 14.64 19.98 -13.20
CA THR A 94 14.64 19.84 -14.66
C THR A 94 15.97 20.30 -15.26
N PHE A 95 16.54 21.41 -14.79
CA PHE A 95 17.68 22.08 -15.44
C PHE A 95 19.01 21.92 -14.70
N ILE A 96 19.00 21.81 -13.37
CA ILE A 96 20.22 21.81 -12.55
C ILE A 96 20.55 20.38 -12.07
N SER A 97 19.57 19.64 -11.58
CA SER A 97 19.73 18.27 -11.09
C SER A 97 18.66 17.34 -11.69
N PRO A 98 18.78 16.94 -12.97
CA PRO A 98 17.76 16.17 -13.68
C PRO A 98 17.41 14.87 -12.95
N SER A 99 16.18 14.75 -12.50
CA SER A 99 15.72 13.63 -11.65
C SER A 99 14.67 12.74 -12.29
N ILE A 100 14.00 13.22 -13.36
CA ILE A 100 12.95 12.52 -14.12
C ILE A 100 13.05 12.78 -15.63
N ASP A 101 14.24 13.00 -16.10
CA ASP A 101 14.56 13.34 -17.50
C ASP A 101 14.45 12.14 -18.46
N THR A 102 14.47 10.90 -17.92
CA THR A 102 14.25 9.68 -18.71
C THR A 102 13.02 8.91 -18.22
N PRO A 103 12.40 8.06 -19.07
CA PRO A 103 11.27 7.22 -18.67
C PRO A 103 11.58 6.32 -17.45
N GLU A 104 12.81 5.80 -17.35
CA GLU A 104 13.25 4.92 -16.28
C GLU A 104 13.33 5.70 -14.96
N LYS A 105 13.93 6.89 -14.95
CA LYS A 105 13.99 7.76 -13.78
C LYS A 105 12.59 8.22 -13.35
N PHE A 106 11.73 8.55 -14.31
CA PHE A 106 10.33 8.88 -14.02
C PHE A 106 9.60 7.69 -13.39
N ALA A 107 9.76 6.48 -13.94
CA ALA A 107 9.16 5.27 -13.39
C ALA A 107 9.64 4.98 -11.95
N ALA A 108 10.95 5.14 -11.69
CA ALA A 108 11.53 4.95 -10.37
C ALA A 108 11.00 5.94 -9.32
N LYS A 109 10.72 7.19 -9.71
CA LYS A 109 10.20 8.23 -8.82
C LYS A 109 8.67 8.38 -8.83
N ARG A 110 7.97 7.68 -9.71
CA ARG A 110 6.51 7.81 -9.89
C ARG A 110 5.73 7.68 -8.58
N SER A 111 6.09 6.71 -7.74
CA SER A 111 5.41 6.47 -6.46
C SER A 111 5.56 7.66 -5.50
N GLU A 112 6.77 8.19 -5.35
CA GLU A 112 7.08 9.36 -4.53
C GLU A 112 6.32 10.60 -5.03
N LEU A 113 6.36 10.86 -6.34
CA LEU A 113 5.68 11.99 -6.97
C LEU A 113 4.17 11.92 -6.80
N ALA A 114 3.58 10.73 -7.00
CA ALA A 114 2.16 10.51 -6.83
C ALA A 114 1.71 10.71 -5.38
N GLN A 115 2.44 10.16 -4.41
CA GLN A 115 2.13 10.32 -2.98
C GLN A 115 2.19 11.78 -2.55
N ARG A 116 3.19 12.53 -3.00
CA ARG A 116 3.33 13.98 -2.73
C ARG A 116 2.14 14.75 -3.28
N GLU A 117 1.68 14.42 -4.49
CA GLU A 117 0.54 15.09 -5.10
C GLU A 117 -0.79 14.72 -4.42
N TRP A 118 -1.00 13.44 -4.09
CA TRP A 118 -2.18 13.01 -3.33
C TRP A 118 -2.25 13.67 -1.95
N ALA A 119 -1.12 13.77 -1.25
CA ALA A 119 -1.06 14.46 0.04
C ALA A 119 -1.43 15.94 -0.07
N ARG A 120 -0.96 16.63 -1.13
CA ARG A 120 -1.32 18.02 -1.40
C ARG A 120 -2.83 18.19 -1.67
N MET A 121 -3.39 17.32 -2.51
CA MET A 121 -4.82 17.34 -2.82
C MET A 121 -5.68 16.98 -1.59
N SER A 122 -5.21 16.07 -0.75
CA SER A 122 -5.89 15.73 0.50
C SER A 122 -5.86 16.88 1.50
N ALA A 123 -4.72 17.56 1.64
CA ALA A 123 -4.55 18.69 2.57
C ALA A 123 -5.50 19.88 2.29
N ASN A 124 -5.93 20.06 1.04
CA ASN A 124 -6.88 21.10 0.64
C ASN A 124 -8.30 20.59 0.40
N ASN A 125 -8.65 19.41 0.95
CA ASN A 125 -9.95 18.76 0.80
C ASN A 125 -10.36 18.57 -0.67
N SER A 126 -9.40 18.22 -1.53
CA SER A 126 -9.64 18.02 -2.98
C SER A 126 -10.30 19.22 -3.66
N ALA A 127 -9.94 20.45 -3.26
CA ALA A 127 -10.58 21.68 -3.75
C ALA A 127 -10.58 21.77 -5.28
N ALA A 128 -9.53 21.32 -5.95
CA ALA A 128 -9.45 21.27 -7.40
C ALA A 128 -10.54 20.37 -8.01
N CYS A 129 -10.81 19.21 -7.44
CA CYS A 129 -11.87 18.31 -7.89
C CYS A 129 -13.27 18.94 -7.65
N LYS A 130 -13.46 19.50 -6.45
CA LYS A 130 -14.71 20.11 -6.01
C LYS A 130 -15.04 21.42 -6.75
N SER A 131 -14.11 21.99 -7.48
CA SER A 131 -14.39 23.15 -8.36
C SER A 131 -15.28 22.79 -9.56
N CYS A 132 -15.28 21.53 -10.00
CA CYS A 132 -16.11 21.03 -11.10
C CYS A 132 -17.12 19.96 -10.65
N HIS A 133 -16.79 19.19 -9.61
CA HIS A 133 -17.62 18.10 -9.10
C HIS A 133 -18.26 18.49 -7.76
N SER A 134 -19.58 18.45 -7.67
CA SER A 134 -20.35 18.61 -6.44
C SER A 134 -20.99 17.30 -6.04
N TYR A 135 -20.91 16.92 -4.77
CA TYR A 135 -21.62 15.76 -4.24
C TYR A 135 -23.14 15.86 -4.47
N GLU A 136 -23.70 17.06 -4.40
CA GLU A 136 -25.15 17.32 -4.61
C GLU A 136 -25.57 17.10 -6.07
N ALA A 137 -24.66 17.33 -7.02
CA ALA A 137 -24.95 17.19 -8.45
C ALA A 137 -24.73 15.74 -8.96
N MET A 138 -24.27 14.82 -8.11
CA MET A 138 -24.01 13.44 -8.49
C MET A 138 -25.29 12.60 -8.39
N ASP A 139 -25.68 11.98 -9.51
CA ASP A 139 -26.79 11.01 -9.54
C ASP A 139 -26.30 9.64 -9.06
N HIS A 140 -26.44 9.38 -7.77
CA HIS A 140 -26.03 8.10 -7.17
C HIS A 140 -26.87 6.93 -7.72
N GLY A 141 -28.06 7.16 -8.24
CA GLY A 141 -28.92 6.12 -8.83
C GLY A 141 -28.35 5.52 -10.13
N LYS A 142 -27.47 6.24 -10.81
CA LYS A 142 -26.75 5.76 -12.01
C LYS A 142 -25.45 5.03 -11.72
N GLN A 143 -25.09 4.89 -10.46
CA GLN A 143 -23.88 4.18 -10.01
C GLN A 143 -24.22 2.73 -9.61
N SER A 144 -23.21 1.85 -9.51
CA SER A 144 -23.43 0.55 -8.89
C SER A 144 -23.84 0.71 -7.42
N ALA A 145 -24.64 -0.23 -6.89
CA ALA A 145 -25.13 -0.16 -5.51
C ALA A 145 -24.02 0.06 -4.47
N ASN A 146 -22.86 -0.61 -4.65
CA ASN A 146 -21.71 -0.43 -3.78
C ASN A 146 -21.09 0.97 -3.92
N ALA A 147 -20.94 1.48 -5.13
CA ALA A 147 -20.41 2.83 -5.36
C ALA A 147 -21.36 3.90 -4.80
N ALA A 148 -22.66 3.76 -5.02
CA ALA A 148 -23.69 4.66 -4.49
C ALA A 148 -23.65 4.73 -2.95
N ALA A 149 -23.54 3.59 -2.27
CA ALA A 149 -23.45 3.54 -0.81
C ALA A 149 -22.19 4.25 -0.29
N GLN A 150 -21.03 4.03 -0.94
CA GLN A 150 -19.78 4.69 -0.57
C GLN A 150 -19.83 6.20 -0.85
N MET A 151 -20.37 6.60 -2.00
CA MET A 151 -20.50 8.02 -2.36
C MET A 151 -21.46 8.76 -1.43
N THR A 152 -22.58 8.15 -1.04
CA THR A 152 -23.51 8.72 -0.06
C THR A 152 -22.81 8.93 1.30
N ALA A 153 -22.04 7.94 1.77
CA ALA A 153 -21.29 8.06 3.02
C ALA A 153 -20.17 9.11 2.93
N ALA A 154 -19.52 9.25 1.78
CA ALA A 154 -18.50 10.26 1.53
C ALA A 154 -19.08 11.66 1.49
N ALA A 155 -20.24 11.84 0.83
CA ALA A 155 -20.97 13.10 0.74
C ALA A 155 -21.39 13.63 2.13
N ALA A 156 -21.90 12.73 2.99
CA ALA A 156 -22.31 13.08 4.35
C ALA A 156 -21.18 13.65 5.24
N LYS A 157 -19.90 13.36 4.89
CA LYS A 157 -18.72 13.79 5.63
C LYS A 157 -17.86 14.81 4.88
N ASP A 158 -18.32 15.25 3.72
CA ASP A 158 -17.54 16.06 2.78
C ASP A 158 -16.12 15.51 2.56
N SER A 159 -16.02 14.19 2.36
CA SER A 159 -14.76 13.47 2.25
C SER A 159 -13.91 13.94 1.07
N ASN A 160 -12.60 13.73 1.16
CA ASN A 160 -11.66 13.99 0.07
C ASN A 160 -11.90 13.05 -1.11
N CYS A 161 -12.03 13.63 -2.31
CA CYS A 161 -12.16 12.83 -3.55
C CYS A 161 -10.91 12.00 -3.84
N ILE A 162 -9.72 12.58 -3.61
CA ILE A 162 -8.43 11.95 -3.94
C ILE A 162 -8.13 10.72 -3.06
N ASP A 163 -8.73 10.59 -1.88
CA ASP A 163 -8.50 9.44 -1.02
C ASP A 163 -8.98 8.13 -1.68
N CYS A 164 -10.00 8.20 -2.53
CA CYS A 164 -10.55 7.07 -3.29
C CYS A 164 -10.23 7.14 -4.79
N HIS A 165 -10.27 8.33 -5.41
CA HIS A 165 -10.16 8.52 -6.86
C HIS A 165 -8.72 8.79 -7.31
N LYS A 166 -7.79 7.89 -6.99
CA LYS A 166 -6.40 7.92 -7.45
C LYS A 166 -6.27 7.33 -8.86
N GLY A 167 -5.39 7.92 -9.68
CA GLY A 167 -5.11 7.40 -11.03
C GLY A 167 -6.16 7.77 -12.08
N ILE A 168 -6.87 8.89 -11.89
CA ILE A 168 -7.96 9.35 -12.79
C ILE A 168 -7.46 10.04 -14.07
N ALA A 169 -6.24 10.57 -14.05
CA ALA A 169 -5.61 11.23 -15.19
C ALA A 169 -4.24 10.64 -15.55
N HIS A 170 -3.62 9.94 -14.62
CA HIS A 170 -2.33 9.29 -14.78
C HIS A 170 -2.40 7.84 -14.28
N HIS A 171 -1.58 6.97 -14.86
CA HIS A 171 -1.50 5.59 -14.40
C HIS A 171 -1.05 5.54 -12.94
N LYS A 172 -1.70 4.70 -12.14
CA LYS A 172 -1.28 4.47 -10.76
C LYS A 172 0.15 3.95 -10.72
N PRO A 173 1.00 4.44 -9.82
CA PRO A 173 2.32 3.87 -9.62
C PRO A 173 2.19 2.42 -9.12
N ASP A 174 3.19 1.61 -9.43
CA ASP A 174 3.36 0.34 -8.74
C ASP A 174 3.87 0.61 -7.32
N MET A 175 2.97 0.51 -6.36
CA MET A 175 3.27 0.70 -4.94
C MET A 175 3.94 -0.51 -4.31
N SER A 176 4.10 -1.61 -5.06
CA SER A 176 4.63 -2.86 -4.54
C SER A 176 6.16 -2.91 -4.47
N SER A 177 6.86 -2.02 -5.17
CA SER A 177 8.33 -2.03 -5.22
C SER A 177 8.97 -1.94 -3.83
N GLY A 178 8.47 -1.07 -2.97
CA GLY A 178 9.03 -0.86 -1.62
C GLY A 178 9.00 -2.12 -0.76
N PHE A 179 7.86 -2.76 -0.63
CA PHE A 179 7.77 -3.97 0.18
C PHE A 179 8.43 -5.19 -0.50
N ARG A 180 8.44 -5.27 -1.83
CA ARG A 180 9.14 -6.34 -2.56
C ARG A 180 10.65 -6.22 -2.43
N ASP A 181 11.20 -5.02 -2.45
CA ASP A 181 12.63 -4.81 -2.21
C ASP A 181 13.00 -5.11 -0.75
N ARG A 182 12.12 -4.79 0.20
CA ARG A 182 12.27 -5.23 1.59
C ARG A 182 12.27 -6.76 1.70
N PHE A 183 11.38 -7.44 0.99
CA PHE A 183 11.36 -8.91 0.97
C PHE A 183 12.65 -9.52 0.45
N LYS A 184 13.22 -8.98 -0.65
CA LYS A 184 14.53 -9.41 -1.17
C LYS A 184 15.65 -9.22 -0.14
N GLN A 185 15.59 -8.16 0.68
CA GLN A 185 16.55 -7.98 1.77
C GLN A 185 16.39 -9.06 2.85
N LEU A 186 15.14 -9.38 3.23
CA LEU A 186 14.86 -10.44 4.19
C LEU A 186 15.31 -11.81 3.67
N GLN A 187 15.09 -12.11 2.37
CA GLN A 187 15.59 -13.35 1.76
C GLN A 187 17.12 -13.46 1.86
N ARG A 188 17.86 -12.39 1.52
CA ARG A 188 19.32 -12.39 1.67
C ARG A 188 19.78 -12.62 3.12
N GLN A 189 19.02 -12.13 4.10
CA GLN A 189 19.27 -12.43 5.51
C GLN A 189 18.93 -13.88 5.83
N GLY A 190 17.82 -14.40 5.30
CA GLY A 190 17.34 -15.76 5.50
C GLY A 190 18.19 -16.84 4.83
N ASP A 191 19.00 -16.47 3.83
CA ASP A 191 19.97 -17.36 3.19
C ASP A 191 21.31 -17.41 3.95
N THR A 192 21.48 -16.54 4.96
CA THR A 192 22.67 -16.54 5.80
C THR A 192 22.49 -17.56 6.94
N PRO A 193 23.38 -18.54 7.09
CA PRO A 193 23.30 -19.52 8.17
C PRO A 193 23.21 -18.84 9.54
N THR A 194 22.32 -19.30 10.40
CA THR A 194 22.15 -18.80 11.76
C THR A 194 22.15 -19.95 12.77
N ASP A 195 22.71 -19.77 13.95
CA ASP A 195 22.68 -20.74 15.05
C ASP A 195 21.47 -20.54 16.00
N ALA A 196 20.49 -19.77 15.56
CA ALA A 196 19.29 -19.54 16.35
C ALA A 196 18.51 -20.84 16.60
N SER A 197 18.05 -21.02 17.82
CA SER A 197 17.23 -22.17 18.23
C SER A 197 15.78 -22.09 17.76
N THR A 198 15.34 -20.91 17.34
CA THR A 198 14.01 -20.65 16.82
C THR A 198 14.12 -19.90 15.52
N LEU A 199 13.35 -20.33 14.51
CA LEU A 199 13.33 -19.77 13.17
C LEU A 199 11.90 -19.44 12.76
N PHE A 200 11.77 -18.43 11.90
CA PHE A 200 10.52 -18.02 11.27
C PHE A 200 10.67 -18.10 9.76
N SER A 201 9.78 -18.80 9.09
CA SER A 201 9.82 -18.96 7.62
C SER A 201 9.45 -17.65 6.92
N LEU A 202 10.22 -17.26 5.91
CA LEU A 202 9.93 -16.09 5.06
C LEU A 202 8.93 -16.43 3.95
N SER A 203 9.01 -17.66 3.44
CA SER A 203 8.18 -18.15 2.33
C SER A 203 7.55 -19.50 2.69
N GLU A 204 6.78 -20.06 1.74
CA GLU A 204 6.34 -21.44 1.84
C GLU A 204 7.52 -22.39 1.67
N LYS A 205 7.63 -23.35 2.57
CA LYS A 205 8.69 -24.37 2.56
C LYS A 205 8.08 -25.76 2.43
N SER A 206 8.64 -26.56 1.54
CA SER A 206 8.30 -27.99 1.51
C SER A 206 8.88 -28.68 2.73
N LEU A 207 8.08 -29.54 3.34
CA LEU A 207 8.48 -30.37 4.49
C LEU A 207 8.66 -31.84 4.08
N ALA A 208 9.63 -32.50 4.69
CA ALA A 208 9.90 -33.92 4.49
C ALA A 208 9.96 -34.68 5.84
N ALA A 209 9.65 -35.97 5.83
CA ALA A 209 9.65 -36.79 7.03
C ALA A 209 11.09 -37.13 7.49
N THR A 210 12.05 -37.25 6.56
CA THR A 210 13.47 -37.52 6.82
C THR A 210 14.33 -36.57 5.99
N ALA A 211 15.62 -36.45 6.30
CA ALA A 211 16.56 -35.60 5.57
C ALA A 211 16.78 -36.05 4.12
N GLU A 212 16.67 -37.35 3.86
CA GLU A 212 16.91 -37.96 2.55
C GLU A 212 15.62 -38.05 1.71
N SER A 213 14.46 -37.81 2.33
CA SER A 213 13.18 -37.90 1.59
C SER A 213 13.08 -36.73 0.60
N PRO A 214 12.59 -37.01 -0.63
CA PRO A 214 12.28 -35.92 -1.54
C PRO A 214 11.22 -35.03 -0.94
N ALA A 215 11.25 -33.74 -1.30
CA ALA A 215 10.26 -32.77 -0.88
C ALA A 215 8.84 -33.29 -1.22
N GLY A 216 8.01 -33.51 -0.19
CA GLY A 216 6.64 -33.99 -0.31
C GLY A 216 5.65 -32.87 -0.66
N LYS A 217 4.37 -33.18 -0.49
CA LYS A 217 3.27 -32.20 -0.63
C LYS A 217 2.99 -31.43 0.66
N ALA A 218 3.73 -31.75 1.73
CA ALA A 218 3.62 -31.04 3.00
C ALA A 218 4.27 -29.67 2.91
N LEU A 219 3.66 -28.65 3.51
CA LEU A 219 4.08 -27.25 3.43
C LEU A 219 4.13 -26.62 4.81
N LEU A 220 5.16 -25.84 5.06
CA LEU A 220 5.24 -24.83 6.11
C LEU A 220 4.84 -23.49 5.52
N PHE A 221 3.98 -22.74 6.20
CA PHE A 221 3.52 -21.44 5.73
C PHE A 221 4.40 -20.28 6.22
N PRO A 222 4.40 -19.13 5.51
CA PRO A 222 5.15 -17.95 5.92
C PRO A 222 4.86 -17.52 7.37
N ALA A 223 5.85 -16.89 8.01
CA ALA A 223 5.78 -16.43 9.39
C ALA A 223 5.37 -17.50 10.41
N THR A 224 5.73 -18.75 10.14
CA THR A 224 5.53 -19.85 11.10
C THR A 224 6.79 -19.98 11.95
N GLU A 225 6.58 -20.00 13.26
CA GLU A 225 7.61 -20.31 14.24
C GLU A 225 7.94 -21.79 14.22
N ALA A 226 9.23 -22.12 14.20
CA ALA A 226 9.71 -23.49 14.28
C ALA A 226 10.99 -23.56 15.13
N LYS A 227 11.05 -24.53 16.02
CA LYS A 227 12.23 -24.78 16.86
C LYS A 227 13.21 -25.66 16.10
N VAL A 228 14.47 -25.27 16.08
CA VAL A 228 15.55 -26.06 15.48
C VAL A 228 15.94 -27.21 16.40
N LEU A 229 15.87 -28.43 15.90
CA LEU A 229 16.30 -29.63 16.61
C LEU A 229 17.67 -30.10 16.18
N LYS A 230 17.95 -30.07 14.87
CA LYS A 230 19.19 -30.56 14.30
C LYS A 230 19.47 -29.87 12.96
N LYS A 231 20.76 -29.74 12.61
CA LYS A 231 21.20 -29.32 11.27
C LYS A 231 22.10 -30.38 10.65
N GLU A 232 21.88 -30.65 9.37
CA GLU A 232 22.68 -31.59 8.58
C GLU A 232 22.93 -31.01 7.18
N GLY A 233 24.15 -30.51 6.96
CA GLY A 233 24.49 -29.82 5.71
C GLY A 233 23.60 -28.62 5.46
N SER A 234 22.86 -28.64 4.34
CA SER A 234 21.88 -27.60 3.97
C SER A 234 20.45 -27.89 4.46
N ASN A 235 20.26 -28.97 5.25
CA ASN A 235 18.97 -29.35 5.78
C ASN A 235 18.88 -29.07 7.28
N VAL A 236 17.68 -28.70 7.72
CA VAL A 236 17.37 -28.45 9.12
C VAL A 236 16.15 -29.27 9.54
N GLN A 237 16.25 -29.91 10.70
CA GLN A 237 15.14 -30.56 11.36
C GLN A 237 14.44 -29.57 12.29
N LEU A 238 13.16 -29.39 12.09
CA LEU A 238 12.34 -28.43 12.80
C LEU A 238 11.25 -29.15 13.61
N GLU A 239 10.95 -28.59 14.76
CA GLU A 239 9.74 -28.89 15.53
C GLU A 239 8.74 -27.75 15.35
N ILE A 240 7.56 -28.07 14.85
CA ILE A 240 6.45 -27.16 14.60
C ILE A 240 5.34 -27.49 15.60
N THR A 241 4.96 -26.54 16.44
CA THR A 241 3.87 -26.71 17.40
C THR A 241 2.63 -25.93 16.94
N GLY A 242 1.46 -26.52 17.14
CA GLY A 242 0.20 -25.87 16.78
C GLY A 242 -1.01 -26.71 17.13
N TRP A 243 -2.16 -26.33 16.58
CA TRP A 243 -3.44 -26.98 16.83
C TRP A 243 -3.98 -27.62 15.54
N ARG A 244 -4.64 -28.78 15.69
CA ARG A 244 -5.37 -29.44 14.60
C ARG A 244 -6.74 -29.90 15.06
N GLU A 245 -7.67 -30.03 14.14
CA GLU A 245 -8.95 -30.69 14.41
C GLU A 245 -8.70 -32.17 14.70
N SER A 246 -9.33 -32.75 15.73
CA SER A 246 -9.25 -34.19 16.03
C SER A 246 -9.90 -35.04 14.94
N LYS A 247 -10.94 -34.47 14.30
CA LYS A 247 -11.69 -35.09 13.20
C LYS A 247 -11.76 -34.14 12.02
N GLY A 248 -11.81 -34.66 10.81
CA GLY A 248 -11.93 -33.87 9.60
C GLY A 248 -10.59 -33.40 9.03
N ARG A 249 -10.18 -32.16 9.29
CA ARG A 249 -8.96 -31.54 8.71
C ARG A 249 -7.68 -31.80 9.50
N GLY A 250 -7.52 -32.93 10.11
CA GLY A 250 -6.38 -33.26 11.00
C GLY A 250 -4.98 -33.15 10.39
N ARG A 251 -4.85 -32.92 9.07
CA ARG A 251 -3.57 -32.63 8.38
C ARG A 251 -3.18 -31.15 8.42
N VAL A 252 -4.09 -30.26 8.79
CA VAL A 252 -3.84 -28.81 8.84
C VAL A 252 -3.46 -28.45 10.26
N ILE A 253 -2.28 -27.87 10.40
CA ILE A 253 -1.81 -27.30 11.67
C ILE A 253 -2.05 -25.81 11.64
N THR A 254 -2.75 -25.30 12.64
CA THR A 254 -3.03 -23.88 12.85
C THR A 254 -2.28 -23.34 14.07
N GLN A 255 -2.00 -22.07 14.07
CA GLN A 255 -1.30 -21.39 15.18
C GLN A 255 -2.17 -21.31 16.45
N TYR A 256 -3.47 -21.16 16.28
CA TYR A 256 -4.44 -21.02 17.37
C TYR A 256 -5.59 -22.01 17.21
N MET A 257 -6.10 -22.50 18.33
CA MET A 257 -7.30 -23.34 18.40
C MET A 257 -8.51 -22.59 17.82
N GLY A 258 -9.31 -23.24 16.99
CA GLY A 258 -10.53 -22.66 16.40
C GLY A 258 -10.30 -21.61 15.31
N LYS A 259 -9.04 -21.22 15.05
CA LYS A 259 -8.71 -20.15 14.09
C LYS A 259 -7.91 -20.68 12.89
N ARG A 260 -8.29 -20.28 11.68
CA ARG A 260 -7.64 -20.73 10.44
C ARG A 260 -6.36 -19.93 10.12
N VAL A 261 -5.50 -19.78 11.12
CA VAL A 261 -4.16 -19.17 10.98
C VAL A 261 -3.19 -20.31 10.72
N PHE A 262 -2.95 -20.61 9.46
CA PHE A 262 -2.21 -21.80 9.06
C PHE A 262 -0.72 -21.71 9.38
N SER A 263 -0.20 -22.77 10.01
CA SER A 263 1.23 -22.98 10.25
C SER A 263 1.81 -24.02 9.30
N ALA A 264 1.15 -25.15 9.13
CA ALA A 264 1.59 -26.19 8.22
C ALA A 264 0.41 -27.01 7.66
N VAL A 265 0.62 -27.64 6.52
CA VAL A 265 -0.23 -28.72 5.99
C VAL A 265 0.64 -29.95 5.82
N LEU A 266 0.21 -31.06 6.41
CA LEU A 266 0.96 -32.31 6.41
C LEU A 266 0.49 -33.24 5.30
N ASP A 267 1.41 -34.02 4.77
CA ASP A 267 1.14 -35.21 3.94
C ASP A 267 1.16 -36.48 4.77
N GLU A 268 0.85 -37.63 4.14
CA GLU A 268 0.76 -38.91 4.82
C GLU A 268 2.05 -39.33 5.55
N PRO A 269 3.25 -39.18 4.96
CA PRO A 269 4.50 -39.50 5.66
C PRO A 269 4.73 -38.71 6.93
N LEU A 270 4.39 -37.43 6.94
CA LEU A 270 4.57 -36.56 8.10
C LEU A 270 3.53 -36.75 9.20
N MET A 271 2.38 -37.36 8.88
CA MET A 271 1.39 -37.69 9.90
C MET A 271 1.91 -38.68 10.94
N ALA A 272 2.88 -39.55 10.58
CA ALA A 272 3.56 -40.44 11.52
C ALA A 272 4.44 -39.71 12.55
N ASN A 273 4.91 -38.49 12.23
CA ASN A 273 5.76 -37.68 13.09
C ASN A 273 4.95 -36.75 14.04
N VAL A 274 3.63 -36.83 14.01
CA VAL A 274 2.75 -36.00 14.85
C VAL A 274 2.67 -36.59 16.26
N LYS A 275 3.01 -35.77 17.26
CA LYS A 275 2.83 -36.07 18.69
C LYS A 275 1.70 -35.21 19.23
N VAL A 276 0.69 -35.83 19.82
CA VAL A 276 -0.38 -35.12 20.54
C VAL A 276 0.13 -34.72 21.90
N LEU A 277 0.07 -33.43 22.22
CA LEU A 277 0.50 -32.87 23.50
C LEU A 277 -0.68 -32.77 24.48
N GLN A 278 -1.83 -32.29 23.99
CA GLN A 278 -3.07 -32.21 24.75
C GLN A 278 -4.29 -32.18 23.82
N THR A 279 -5.45 -32.45 24.38
CA THR A 279 -6.75 -32.37 23.70
C THR A 279 -7.65 -31.42 24.45
N GLN A 280 -8.31 -30.52 23.72
CA GLN A 280 -9.24 -29.52 24.29
C GLN A 280 -10.47 -29.38 23.38
N VAL A 281 -11.59 -28.99 23.97
CA VAL A 281 -12.80 -28.62 23.23
C VAL A 281 -12.85 -27.11 23.12
N ASP A 282 -12.98 -26.64 21.88
CA ASP A 282 -13.13 -25.21 21.61
C ASP A 282 -14.49 -24.72 22.16
N PRO A 283 -14.50 -23.72 23.02
CA PRO A 283 -15.73 -23.27 23.69
C PRO A 283 -16.76 -22.67 22.72
N ASP A 284 -16.30 -22.11 21.60
CA ASP A 284 -17.15 -21.42 20.64
C ASP A 284 -17.80 -22.39 19.63
N SER A 285 -17.01 -23.34 19.11
CA SER A 285 -17.48 -24.28 18.08
C SER A 285 -17.88 -25.64 18.63
N HIS A 286 -17.59 -25.93 19.90
CA HIS A 286 -17.75 -27.25 20.55
C HIS A 286 -17.02 -28.40 19.83
N GLN A 287 -16.03 -28.07 18.98
CA GLN A 287 -15.21 -29.05 18.29
C GLN A 287 -14.00 -29.41 19.14
N GLU A 288 -13.60 -30.69 19.03
CA GLU A 288 -12.41 -31.20 19.70
C GLU A 288 -11.15 -30.88 18.88
N TRP A 289 -10.17 -30.28 19.52
CA TRP A 289 -8.88 -29.90 18.98
C TRP A 289 -7.74 -30.57 19.74
N GLN A 290 -6.67 -30.86 19.02
CA GLN A 290 -5.43 -31.40 19.57
C GLN A 290 -4.33 -30.39 19.39
N GLN A 291 -3.66 -30.01 20.47
CA GLN A 291 -2.35 -29.39 20.35
C GLN A 291 -1.33 -30.44 20.00
N VAL A 292 -0.53 -30.19 18.99
CA VAL A 292 0.42 -31.16 18.45
C VAL A 292 1.79 -30.55 18.25
N SER A 293 2.82 -31.40 18.31
CA SER A 293 4.18 -31.12 17.84
C SER A 293 4.45 -32.03 16.65
N VAL A 294 5.04 -31.48 15.60
CA VAL A 294 5.42 -32.20 14.38
C VAL A 294 6.90 -31.99 14.11
N THR A 295 7.64 -33.08 13.95
CA THR A 295 9.03 -33.02 13.54
C THR A 295 9.15 -33.22 12.04
N ALA A 296 9.80 -32.27 11.35
CA ALA A 296 9.95 -32.29 9.89
C ALA A 296 11.32 -31.77 9.46
N TRP A 297 11.77 -32.18 8.29
CA TRP A 297 12.97 -31.68 7.64
C TRP A 297 12.65 -30.71 6.52
N THR A 298 13.51 -29.72 6.33
CA THR A 298 13.47 -28.78 5.20
C THR A 298 14.86 -28.21 4.95
N THR A 299 15.02 -27.41 3.88
CA THR A 299 16.26 -26.65 3.65
C THR A 299 16.40 -25.51 4.67
N ASP A 300 17.61 -25.15 5.07
CA ASP A 300 17.91 -24.12 6.07
C ASP A 300 17.86 -22.67 5.54
N GLN A 301 17.51 -22.49 4.26
CA GLN A 301 17.33 -21.17 3.62
C GLN A 301 15.95 -20.61 3.87
N ASP A 302 15.77 -19.29 3.58
CA ASP A 302 14.51 -18.56 3.74
C ASP A 302 13.95 -18.56 5.18
N PHE A 303 14.85 -18.54 6.17
CA PHE A 303 14.49 -18.41 7.57
C PHE A 303 15.16 -17.22 8.23
N ILE A 304 14.48 -16.59 9.16
CA ILE A 304 15.08 -15.56 10.04
C ILE A 304 14.81 -15.89 11.51
N SER A 305 15.64 -15.36 12.40
CA SER A 305 15.57 -15.65 13.84
C SER A 305 14.54 -14.82 14.61
N THR A 306 13.95 -13.82 14.00
CA THR A 306 12.98 -12.93 14.65
C THR A 306 11.77 -12.64 13.74
N LEU A 307 10.60 -12.52 14.33
CA LEU A 307 9.34 -12.33 13.59
C LEU A 307 9.10 -10.86 13.16
N ALA A 308 9.65 -9.90 13.93
CA ALA A 308 9.38 -8.49 13.72
C ALA A 308 9.66 -7.99 12.28
N PRO A 309 10.77 -8.35 11.60
CA PRO A 309 11.02 -7.91 10.24
C PRO A 309 9.99 -8.44 9.21
N ILE A 310 9.38 -9.62 9.46
CA ILE A 310 8.29 -10.13 8.61
C ILE A 310 7.03 -9.28 8.80
N TRP A 311 6.76 -8.85 10.04
CA TRP A 311 5.61 -8.00 10.33
C TRP A 311 5.79 -6.57 9.80
N GLU A 312 7.00 -6.01 9.85
CA GLU A 312 7.32 -4.73 9.19
C GLU A 312 7.10 -4.81 7.67
N TYR A 313 7.57 -5.87 7.04
CA TYR A 313 7.30 -6.14 5.62
C TYR A 313 5.80 -6.26 5.33
N SER A 314 5.07 -6.98 6.17
CA SER A 314 3.63 -7.19 6.02
C SER A 314 2.83 -5.91 6.22
N ASP A 315 3.23 -5.05 7.17
CA ASP A 315 2.61 -3.74 7.38
C ASP A 315 2.87 -2.81 6.19
N GLN A 316 4.10 -2.76 5.66
CA GLN A 316 4.41 -2.00 4.45
C GLN A 316 3.57 -2.49 3.26
N MET A 317 3.38 -3.81 3.12
CA MET A 317 2.52 -4.40 2.10
C MET A 317 1.06 -3.98 2.30
N LEU A 318 0.53 -4.03 3.53
CA LEU A 318 -0.81 -3.57 3.88
C LEU A 318 -1.00 -2.10 3.52
N GLN A 319 -0.08 -1.25 4.00
CA GLN A 319 -0.14 0.20 3.76
C GLN A 319 -0.10 0.53 2.27
N SER A 320 0.85 -0.01 1.53
CA SER A 320 1.01 0.29 0.10
C SER A 320 -0.13 -0.26 -0.76
N THR A 321 -0.64 -1.45 -0.43
CA THR A 321 -1.68 -2.12 -1.21
C THR A 321 -3.06 -1.55 -0.94
N CYS A 322 -3.44 -1.38 0.33
CA CYS A 322 -4.80 -1.00 0.71
C CYS A 322 -5.03 0.51 0.68
N SER A 323 -4.03 1.34 0.99
CA SER A 323 -4.17 2.81 0.95
C SER A 323 -4.36 3.38 -0.45
N ALA A 324 -4.21 2.55 -1.47
CA ALA A 324 -4.40 2.97 -2.86
C ALA A 324 -5.84 3.39 -3.19
N CYS A 325 -6.85 2.93 -2.42
CA CYS A 325 -8.26 3.17 -2.72
C CYS A 325 -9.07 3.71 -1.54
N HIS A 326 -8.67 3.42 -0.30
CA HIS A 326 -9.32 3.88 0.92
C HIS A 326 -8.31 3.93 2.07
N SER A 327 -8.70 4.45 3.22
CA SER A 327 -7.87 4.38 4.42
C SER A 327 -7.54 2.93 4.75
N THR A 328 -6.28 2.68 5.12
CA THR A 328 -5.83 1.34 5.52
C THR A 328 -6.70 0.81 6.65
N PRO A 329 -7.27 -0.39 6.50
CA PRO A 329 -8.11 -0.96 7.55
C PRO A 329 -7.26 -1.29 8.78
N LEU A 330 -7.83 -1.06 9.96
CA LEU A 330 -7.23 -1.56 11.20
C LEU A 330 -7.20 -3.09 11.17
N THR A 331 -6.11 -3.69 11.63
CA THR A 331 -5.99 -5.16 11.70
C THR A 331 -7.06 -5.79 12.61
N THR A 332 -7.51 -5.03 13.61
CA THR A 332 -8.59 -5.40 14.54
C THR A 332 -10.00 -5.26 13.97
N ARG A 333 -10.16 -4.87 12.69
CA ARG A 333 -11.49 -4.68 12.06
C ARG A 333 -12.32 -5.97 12.00
N TYR A 334 -11.67 -7.09 11.82
CA TYR A 334 -12.30 -8.41 11.74
C TYR A 334 -11.67 -9.38 12.74
N THR A 335 -12.36 -10.50 12.99
CA THR A 335 -11.78 -11.67 13.64
C THR A 335 -10.76 -12.35 12.73
N ALA A 336 -9.91 -13.22 13.28
CA ALA A 336 -8.93 -13.97 12.50
C ALA A 336 -9.56 -14.75 11.34
N ASN A 337 -10.68 -15.42 11.59
CA ASN A 337 -11.41 -16.13 10.53
C ASN A 337 -12.15 -15.17 9.58
N GLY A 338 -12.61 -14.01 10.06
CA GLY A 338 -13.28 -12.98 9.26
C GLY A 338 -12.36 -12.33 8.22
N TRP A 339 -11.06 -12.22 8.48
CA TRP A 339 -10.09 -11.69 7.53
C TRP A 339 -9.98 -12.49 6.24
N ILE A 340 -10.27 -13.81 6.27
CA ILE A 340 -10.27 -14.65 5.07
C ILE A 340 -11.27 -14.12 4.03
N ALA A 341 -12.51 -13.86 4.48
CA ALA A 341 -13.54 -13.29 3.61
C ALA A 341 -13.26 -11.82 3.26
N GLY A 342 -12.77 -11.04 4.24
CA GLY A 342 -12.43 -9.63 4.06
C GLY A 342 -11.35 -9.42 3.00
N LEU A 343 -10.26 -10.17 3.05
CA LEU A 343 -9.18 -10.07 2.05
C LEU A 343 -9.64 -10.60 0.69
N LYS A 344 -10.36 -11.71 0.67
CA LYS A 344 -10.90 -12.27 -0.59
C LYS A 344 -11.86 -11.32 -1.31
N ALA A 345 -12.69 -10.58 -0.59
CA ALA A 345 -13.59 -9.58 -1.18
C ALA A 345 -12.83 -8.45 -1.91
N MET A 346 -11.57 -8.18 -1.52
CA MET A 346 -10.70 -7.17 -2.13
C MET A 346 -9.78 -7.73 -3.21
N SER A 347 -9.75 -9.05 -3.46
CA SER A 347 -8.77 -9.72 -4.33
C SER A 347 -8.77 -9.24 -5.79
N THR A 348 -9.87 -8.69 -6.28
CA THR A 348 -9.96 -8.10 -7.63
C THR A 348 -9.34 -6.71 -7.74
N TYR A 349 -9.04 -6.07 -6.62
CA TYR A 349 -8.55 -4.68 -6.57
C TYR A 349 -7.05 -4.56 -6.27
N TYR A 350 -6.40 -5.64 -5.86
CA TYR A 350 -4.96 -5.66 -5.62
C TYR A 350 -4.27 -6.74 -6.47
N ARG A 351 -2.95 -6.64 -6.58
CA ARG A 351 -2.10 -7.60 -7.27
C ARG A 351 -0.98 -8.05 -6.35
N LEU A 352 -1.27 -9.07 -5.56
CA LEU A 352 -0.30 -9.80 -4.74
C LEU A 352 -0.10 -11.19 -5.35
N ASN A 353 1.12 -11.70 -5.27
CA ASN A 353 1.35 -13.11 -5.59
C ASN A 353 0.85 -14.02 -4.44
N PRO A 354 0.71 -15.33 -4.64
CA PRO A 354 0.14 -16.21 -3.61
C PRO A 354 0.90 -16.21 -2.27
N VAL A 355 2.22 -16.03 -2.28
CA VAL A 355 3.05 -15.96 -1.06
C VAL A 355 2.81 -14.64 -0.33
N GLU A 356 2.80 -13.52 -1.06
CA GLU A 356 2.48 -12.19 -0.54
C GLU A 356 1.08 -12.18 0.11
N GLU A 357 0.08 -12.74 -0.58
CA GLU A 357 -1.30 -12.79 -0.08
C GLU A 357 -1.41 -13.63 1.21
N ARG A 358 -0.74 -14.78 1.27
CA ARG A 358 -0.73 -15.63 2.47
C ARG A 358 -0.01 -14.97 3.65
N THR A 359 1.11 -14.32 3.39
CA THR A 359 1.85 -13.60 4.43
C THR A 359 1.03 -12.43 4.97
N LEU A 360 0.40 -11.65 4.08
CA LEU A 360 -0.49 -10.57 4.47
C LEU A 360 -1.71 -11.07 5.25
N LEU A 361 -2.35 -12.15 4.79
CA LEU A 361 -3.48 -12.76 5.49
C LEU A 361 -3.06 -13.19 6.91
N LYS A 362 -1.92 -13.85 7.06
CA LYS A 362 -1.44 -14.30 8.36
C LYS A 362 -1.12 -13.11 9.28
N TYR A 363 -0.53 -12.03 8.76
CA TYR A 363 -0.33 -10.79 9.50
C TYR A 363 -1.66 -10.21 10.02
N LEU A 364 -2.66 -10.07 9.15
CA LEU A 364 -3.98 -9.58 9.51
C LEU A 364 -4.66 -10.47 10.55
N GLN A 365 -4.56 -11.78 10.40
CA GLN A 365 -5.14 -12.77 11.30
C GLN A 365 -4.49 -12.78 12.68
N THR A 366 -3.16 -12.65 12.75
CA THR A 366 -2.42 -12.65 14.03
C THR A 366 -2.58 -11.34 14.80
N HIS A 367 -3.04 -10.27 14.14
CA HIS A 367 -3.36 -8.98 14.75
C HIS A 367 -4.87 -8.69 14.79
N ALA A 368 -5.71 -9.71 14.58
CA ALA A 368 -7.16 -9.61 14.56
C ALA A 368 -7.74 -9.32 15.95
N SER A 369 -8.98 -8.82 15.99
CA SER A 369 -9.66 -8.43 17.22
C SER A 369 -9.78 -9.55 18.26
N ASP A 370 -9.89 -10.81 17.81
CA ASP A 370 -10.05 -11.98 18.67
C ASP A 370 -8.73 -12.74 18.98
N VAL A 371 -7.57 -12.17 18.56
CA VAL A 371 -6.23 -12.70 18.82
C VAL A 371 -5.40 -11.74 19.69
N SER A 372 -5.53 -10.43 19.48
CA SER A 372 -4.79 -9.40 20.21
C SER A 372 -4.98 -9.46 21.74
N ASP A 373 -6.11 -9.97 22.23
CA ASP A 373 -6.39 -10.11 23.67
C ASP A 373 -5.77 -11.38 24.30
N THR A 374 -5.41 -12.38 23.50
CA THR A 374 -4.80 -13.62 24.00
C THR A 374 -3.31 -13.51 24.32
N ASN A 375 -2.63 -12.50 23.78
CA ASN A 375 -1.20 -12.23 24.04
C ASN A 375 -0.95 -11.31 25.25
N LYS A 376 -1.98 -10.92 26.00
CA LYS A 376 -1.90 -10.09 27.23
C LYS A 376 -2.01 -10.88 28.52
N LYS A 377 -1.96 -12.20 28.46
CA LYS A 377 -1.95 -13.05 29.68
C LYS A 377 -0.64 -13.80 29.84
#